data_911063c8afb54728fa9ac2f747d3b54a
#
_entry.id   911063c8afb54728fa9ac2f747d3b54a
#
_cell.length_a   1.000
_cell.length_b   1.000
_cell.length_c   1.000
_cell.angle_alpha   90.00
_cell.angle_beta   90.00
_cell.angle_gamma   90.00
#
_symmetry.space_group_name_H-M   'P 1'
#
loop_
_entity.id
_entity.type
_entity.pdbx_description
1 polymer ?
#
loop_
_entity_poly.entity_id
_entity_poly.type
_entity_poly.pdbx_seq_one_letter_code
_entity_poly.pdbx_strand_id
1 'polypeptide(L)' 'MKKPEIGKYHVVRLIRSNLKLNVFGECFSAPPETMLEYVVATIDVKEQKLKLFLDKKQVEEFDYKLR' A
#
# COMPACT_ATOMS: atom_id res chain seq x y z
N MET A 1 14.84 -19.49 9.84
CA MET A 1 14.83 -18.55 9.92
C MET A 1 13.79 -17.92 10.58
N LYS A 2 13.71 -17.08 10.99
CA LYS A 2 12.81 -16.57 11.64
C LYS A 2 12.13 -15.62 11.01
N LYS A 3 11.09 -15.33 11.17
CA LYS A 3 10.51 -14.44 10.58
C LYS A 3 10.24 -13.37 11.49
N PRO A 4 10.33 -12.23 11.10
CA PRO A 4 10.14 -11.15 11.93
C PRO A 4 8.72 -10.87 12.18
N GLU A 5 8.41 -10.63 13.34
CA GLU A 5 7.10 -10.34 13.59
C GLU A 5 6.90 -8.94 13.35
N ILE A 6 7.91 -8.15 13.22
CA ILE A 6 7.66 -6.81 12.95
C ILE A 6 7.86 -6.62 11.58
N GLY A 7 7.38 -7.09 10.74
CA GLY A 7 7.70 -6.96 9.41
C GLY A 7 6.98 -5.87 8.70
N LYS A 8 7.39 -5.67 7.48
CA LYS A 8 6.71 -4.81 6.58
C LYS A 8 6.25 -5.69 5.45
N TYR A 9 5.05 -5.47 4.96
CA TYR A 9 4.54 -6.23 3.84
C TYR A 9 4.52 -5.35 2.61
N HIS A 10 4.97 -5.88 1.49
CA HIS A 10 4.98 -5.14 0.23
C HIS A 10 4.13 -5.90 -0.75
N VAL A 11 3.13 -5.26 -1.30
CA VAL A 11 2.29 -5.87 -2.31
C VAL A 11 2.20 -4.94 -3.49
N VAL A 12 2.15 -5.50 -4.69
CA VAL A 12 2.07 -4.71 -5.90
C VAL A 12 0.63 -4.75 -6.37
N ARG A 13 0.08 -3.60 -6.66
CA ARG A 13 -1.30 -3.50 -7.13
C ARG A 13 -1.40 -2.55 -8.30
N LEU A 14 -2.30 -2.88 -9.22
CA LEU A 14 -2.56 -2.01 -10.35
C LEU A 14 -3.71 -1.09 -9.97
N ILE A 15 -3.53 0.19 -10.14
CA ILE A 15 -4.57 1.16 -9.86
C ILE A 15 -5.35 1.38 -11.14
N ARG A 16 -6.64 1.10 -11.10
CA ARG A 16 -7.47 1.25 -12.27
C ARG A 16 -8.00 2.68 -12.36
N SER A 17 -8.80 2.94 -13.38
CA SER A 17 -9.28 4.29 -13.59
C SER A 17 -10.18 4.77 -12.46
N ASN A 18 -10.72 3.86 -11.66
CA ASN A 18 -11.54 4.29 -10.55
C ASN A 18 -10.70 4.72 -9.35
N LEU A 19 -9.37 4.61 -9.45
CA LEU A 19 -8.47 5.05 -8.39
C LEU A 19 -8.74 4.36 -7.05
N LYS A 20 -9.03 3.08 -7.10
CA LYS A 20 -9.29 2.32 -5.89
C LYS A 20 -8.18 1.32 -5.64
N LEU A 21 -7.79 1.21 -4.40
CA LEU A 21 -6.74 0.28 -4.00
C LEU A 21 -7.31 -0.67 -2.97
N ASN A 22 -7.26 -1.97 -3.24
CA ASN A 22 -7.70 -2.96 -2.28
C ASN A 22 -6.51 -3.71 -1.73
N VAL A 23 -6.35 -3.67 -0.42
CA VAL A 23 -5.25 -4.37 0.24
C VAL A 23 -5.83 -5.08 1.45
N PHE A 24 -5.69 -6.39 1.50
CA PHE A 24 -6.16 -7.19 2.62
C PHE A 24 -7.59 -6.86 3.03
N GLY A 25 -8.45 -6.71 2.06
CA GLY A 25 -9.85 -6.47 2.35
C GLY A 25 -10.23 -5.03 2.63
N GLU A 26 -9.25 -4.14 2.64
CA GLU A 26 -9.52 -2.72 2.85
C GLU A 26 -9.44 -2.00 1.52
N CYS A 27 -10.27 -0.99 1.36
CA CYS A 27 -10.29 -0.22 0.13
C CYS A 27 -9.84 1.20 0.40
N PHE A 28 -8.87 1.66 -0.35
CA PHE A 28 -8.33 3.00 -0.17
C PHE A 28 -8.45 3.76 -1.48
N SER A 29 -8.45 5.07 -1.38
CA SER A 29 -8.48 5.90 -2.59
C SER A 29 -7.05 6.23 -2.96
N ALA A 30 -6.67 5.96 -4.18
CA ALA A 30 -5.32 6.24 -4.64
C ALA A 30 -5.27 7.61 -5.30
N PRO A 31 -4.10 8.25 -5.33
CA PRO A 31 -4.00 9.55 -5.98
C PRO A 31 -4.13 9.41 -7.50
N PRO A 32 -4.61 10.44 -8.18
CA PRO A 32 -4.82 10.33 -9.62
C PRO A 32 -3.53 10.09 -10.41
N GLU A 33 -2.40 10.46 -9.85
CA GLU A 33 -1.15 10.24 -10.56
C GLU A 33 -0.81 8.76 -10.66
N THR A 34 -1.48 7.89 -9.91
CA THR A 34 -1.21 6.46 -9.98
C THR A 34 -2.20 5.73 -10.88
N MET A 35 -3.09 6.46 -11.56
CA MET A 35 -4.10 5.82 -12.38
C MET A 35 -3.45 4.97 -13.47
N LEU A 36 -3.91 3.72 -13.59
CA LEU A 36 -3.40 2.78 -14.58
C LEU A 36 -1.91 2.49 -14.42
N GLU A 37 -1.40 2.63 -13.19
CA GLU A 37 -0.01 2.35 -12.91
C GLU A 37 0.08 1.30 -11.81
N TYR A 38 1.17 0.56 -11.79
CA TYR A 38 1.41 -0.37 -10.72
C TYR A 38 2.06 0.39 -9.56
N VAL A 39 1.55 0.16 -8.37
CA VAL A 39 2.11 0.80 -7.19
C VAL A 39 2.48 -0.28 -6.20
N VAL A 40 3.42 0.03 -5.34
CA VAL A 40 3.81 -0.88 -4.28
C VAL A 40 3.19 -0.36 -2.99
N ALA A 41 2.36 -1.19 -2.37
CA ALA A 41 1.75 -0.81 -1.11
C ALA A 41 2.57 -1.46 -0.01
N THR A 42 3.18 -0.65 0.82
CA THR A 42 4.01 -1.14 1.91
C THR A 42 3.26 -0.94 3.21
N ILE A 43 3.02 -2.02 3.93
CA ILE A 43 2.31 -1.94 5.18
C ILE A 43 3.30 -2.09 6.30
N ASP A 44 3.40 -1.06 7.15
CA ASP A 44 4.28 -1.10 8.28
C ASP A 44 3.45 -1.56 9.47
N VAL A 45 3.63 -2.77 9.88
CA VAL A 45 2.84 -3.34 10.95
C VAL A 45 3.09 -2.63 12.26
N LYS A 46 4.31 -2.24 12.49
CA LYS A 46 4.66 -1.59 13.72
C LYS A 46 4.05 -0.21 13.85
N GLU A 47 4.06 0.55 12.78
CA GLU A 47 3.51 1.89 12.82
C GLU A 47 2.05 1.93 12.40
N GLN A 48 1.55 0.82 11.92
CA GLN A 48 0.16 0.72 11.46
C GLN A 48 -0.11 1.76 10.37
N LYS A 49 0.76 1.78 9.39
CA LYS A 49 0.64 2.70 8.27
C LYS A 49 0.73 1.95 6.96
N LEU A 50 0.03 2.45 5.97
CA LEU A 50 0.11 1.90 4.62
C LEU A 50 0.67 2.99 3.74
N LYS A 51 1.78 2.73 3.08
CA LYS A 51 2.42 3.71 2.24
C LYS A 51 2.39 3.25 0.80
N LEU A 52 2.05 4.13 -0.10
CA LEU A 52 2.03 3.81 -1.51
C LEU A 52 3.24 4.39 -2.19
N PHE A 53 3.89 3.57 -2.99
CA PHE A 53 5.07 4.02 -3.73
C PHE A 53 4.83 3.83 -5.22
N LEU A 54 5.18 4.83 -5.99
CA LEU A 54 5.12 4.74 -7.43
C LEU A 54 6.51 5.06 -7.94
N ASP A 55 7.11 4.07 -8.62
CA ASP A 55 8.43 4.25 -9.19
C ASP A 55 9.43 4.67 -8.10
N LYS A 56 9.37 3.97 -6.97
CA LYS A 56 10.28 4.19 -5.85
C LYS A 56 10.08 5.52 -5.15
N LYS A 57 8.94 6.16 -5.38
CA LYS A 57 8.67 7.42 -4.75
C LYS A 57 7.38 7.30 -3.98
N GLN A 58 7.37 7.72 -2.74
CA GLN A 58 6.17 7.63 -1.94
C GLN A 58 5.16 8.67 -2.41
N VAL A 59 3.98 8.22 -2.81
CA VAL A 59 2.97 9.13 -3.32
C VAL A 59 1.80 9.31 -2.38
N GLU A 60 1.62 8.40 -1.42
CA GLU A 60 0.50 8.53 -0.51
C GLU A 60 0.77 7.72 0.75
N GLU A 61 0.07 8.04 1.83
CA GLU A 61 0.21 7.32 3.08
C GLU A 61 -1.14 7.28 3.77
N PHE A 62 -1.51 6.12 4.31
CA PHE A 62 -2.78 5.97 4.99
C PHE A 62 -2.56 5.31 6.33
N ASP A 63 -3.51 5.50 7.24
CA ASP A 63 -3.48 4.79 8.50
C ASP A 63 -4.09 3.41 8.22
N TYR A 64 -3.45 2.37 8.69
CA TYR A 64 -3.93 1.03 8.43
C TYR A 64 -3.61 0.14 9.63
N LYS A 65 -4.62 -0.48 10.19
CA LYS A 65 -4.41 -1.39 11.28
C LYS A 65 -4.57 -2.79 10.77
N LEU A 66 -3.51 -3.57 10.88
CA LEU A 66 -3.57 -4.95 10.45
C LEU A 66 -4.15 -5.76 11.59
N ARG A 67 -5.16 -6.54 11.34
CA ARG A 67 -5.80 -7.32 12.37
C ARG A 67 -5.38 -8.74 12.40
#